data_6f13b17f0333c89914b9af305468cce1
#
_entry.id   6f13b17f0333c89914b9af305468cce1
#
_cell.length_a   1.000
_cell.length_b   1.000
_cell.length_c   1.000
_cell.angle_alpha   90.00
_cell.angle_beta   90.00
_cell.angle_gamma   90.00
#
_symmetry.space_group_name_H-M   'P 1'
#
loop_
_entity.id
_entity.type
_entity.pdbx_description
1 polymer ?
#
loop_
_entity_poly.entity_id
_entity_poly.type
_entity_poly.pdbx_seq_one_letter_code
_entity_poly.pdbx_strand_id
1 'polypeptide(L)'
;MKLHKITSIAVIMQIKKILATLLFLLLTGYISAQSVGLVLSGGGAKGISHIGVIKALEENEIPIDYIAGTSMGAIIAALYSIGVTPDEMLAMFRSPEFASWYKGEFEKGYATYIYRREPTAEMVGVSLTNEKKNKLGIKLPTSLISPFPMDLAVKQIFASSAAVAGYDFNKLMIPFRCVAADIVNKKPFVLRKGDLSSAVRASMTYPFLFKPIIVDSTLLFDGGLYNNFPWDVMAKDFNPGFIIGSKCSGNAAEPDTEDILSQLENMLRVETDYTIPQEKGVLIDILLPGVSIMDFNKVDEIYRVGYFNTLRYISGIKSSIKRRTTQKEMLKKRMDFRTKTLPLRFADVHIPGSNLNDSEKEFIINTVKNNSSEVFNFEQLKRGFYRVVATENVGSIYPDIKIRKDSLFDVYLQIKKNAPMRLSIGGNISSSSLNQGYLGFQYNRFSKNPWRASADVNIGRFYSGLNLMLRQDIGIKPLWFYEAQFTA
;
A
#
# COMPACT_ATOMS: atom_id res chain seq x y z
N MET A 1 41.15 -67.20 31.60
CA MET A 1 41.33 -66.70 30.23
C MET A 1 40.05 -66.60 29.39
N LYS A 2 38.91 -67.31 29.66
CA LYS A 2 37.66 -67.26 28.88
C LYS A 2 36.72 -66.09 29.25
N LEU A 3 36.73 -65.60 30.51
CA LEU A 3 35.85 -64.44 30.91
C LEU A 3 36.29 -63.11 30.30
N HIS A 4 37.58 -62.86 30.14
CA HIS A 4 38.07 -61.57 29.57
C HIS A 4 37.76 -61.36 28.07
N LYS A 5 37.55 -62.47 27.31
CA LYS A 5 37.17 -62.39 25.89
C LYS A 5 35.71 -62.09 25.70
N ILE A 6 34.82 -62.52 26.62
CA ILE A 6 33.37 -62.29 26.52
C ILE A 6 33.03 -60.82 26.84
N THR A 7 33.68 -60.21 27.85
CA THR A 7 33.51 -58.79 28.17
C THR A 7 34.01 -57.87 27.07
N SER A 8 35.10 -58.22 26.40
CA SER A 8 35.67 -57.43 25.30
C SER A 8 34.72 -57.44 24.06
N ILE A 9 34.09 -58.56 23.74
CA ILE A 9 33.15 -58.69 22.62
C ILE A 9 31.84 -57.89 22.89
N ALA A 10 31.31 -57.93 24.14
CA ALA A 10 30.13 -57.18 24.53
C ALA A 10 30.34 -55.67 24.44
N VAL A 11 31.53 -55.18 24.88
CA VAL A 11 31.91 -53.76 24.78
C VAL A 11 32.05 -53.34 23.31
N ILE A 12 32.66 -54.11 22.46
CA ILE A 12 32.80 -53.85 21.03
C ILE A 12 31.41 -53.81 20.35
N MET A 13 30.49 -54.69 20.70
CA MET A 13 29.12 -54.67 20.19
C MET A 13 28.33 -53.41 20.64
N GLN A 14 28.50 -52.99 21.89
CA GLN A 14 27.90 -51.74 22.36
C GLN A 14 28.45 -50.51 21.64
N ILE A 15 29.78 -50.44 21.46
CA ILE A 15 30.40 -49.34 20.69
C ILE A 15 29.91 -49.31 19.25
N LYS A 16 29.81 -50.47 18.59
CA LYS A 16 29.21 -50.54 17.23
C LYS A 16 27.78 -50.10 17.18
N LYS A 17 26.94 -50.45 18.17
CA LYS A 17 25.54 -49.95 18.26
C LYS A 17 25.49 -48.45 18.47
N ILE A 18 26.31 -47.88 19.35
CA ILE A 18 26.37 -46.44 19.60
C ILE A 18 26.86 -45.71 18.33
N LEU A 19 27.88 -46.21 17.65
CA LEU A 19 28.35 -45.63 16.38
C LEU A 19 27.29 -45.71 15.27
N ALA A 20 26.56 -46.82 15.15
CA ALA A 20 25.48 -46.98 14.19
C ALA A 20 24.30 -46.04 14.51
N THR A 21 23.95 -45.82 15.79
CA THR A 21 22.92 -44.87 16.22
C THR A 21 23.36 -43.43 15.98
N LEU A 22 24.62 -43.10 16.25
CA LEU A 22 25.20 -41.79 15.95
C LEU A 22 25.25 -41.50 14.43
N LEU A 23 25.64 -42.50 13.64
CA LEU A 23 25.63 -42.41 12.18
C LEU A 23 24.20 -42.26 11.63
N PHE A 24 23.23 -42.97 12.19
CA PHE A 24 21.82 -42.84 11.85
C PHE A 24 21.27 -41.46 12.24
N LEU A 25 21.61 -40.93 13.44
CA LEU A 25 21.27 -39.58 13.87
C LEU A 25 21.93 -38.49 12.99
N LEU A 26 23.19 -38.70 12.56
CA LEU A 26 23.85 -37.81 11.62
C LEU A 26 23.21 -37.84 10.22
N LEU A 27 22.75 -38.98 9.75
CA LEU A 27 22.06 -39.13 8.47
C LEU A 27 20.63 -38.56 8.51
N THR A 28 19.93 -38.64 9.64
CA THR A 28 18.59 -38.02 9.81
C THR A 28 18.61 -36.50 10.02
N GLY A 29 19.76 -35.95 10.47
CA GLY A 29 19.93 -34.50 10.66
C GLY A 29 20.03 -33.69 9.36
N TYR A 30 20.18 -34.33 8.18
CA TYR A 30 20.30 -33.65 6.88
C TYR A 30 19.07 -33.71 6.00
N ILE A 31 17.93 -34.17 6.50
CA ILE A 31 16.64 -33.96 5.77
C ILE A 31 16.13 -32.57 6.13
N SER A 32 16.86 -31.54 5.77
CA SER A 32 16.31 -30.20 5.71
C SER A 32 15.21 -30.23 4.66
N ALA A 33 13.95 -30.14 5.09
CA ALA A 33 12.84 -30.04 4.16
C ALA A 33 13.08 -28.84 3.27
N GLN A 34 13.17 -29.08 1.95
CA GLN A 34 13.43 -28.02 0.96
C GLN A 34 12.42 -26.89 1.12
N SER A 35 12.90 -25.73 1.54
CA SER A 35 12.06 -24.53 1.70
C SER A 35 11.84 -23.86 0.35
N VAL A 36 10.68 -23.25 0.18
CA VAL A 36 10.25 -22.64 -1.08
C VAL A 36 9.98 -21.15 -0.88
N GLY A 37 10.64 -20.32 -1.67
CA GLY A 37 10.40 -18.87 -1.74
C GLY A 37 9.58 -18.51 -2.97
N LEU A 38 8.56 -17.67 -2.79
CA LEU A 38 7.79 -17.08 -3.89
C LEU A 38 8.16 -15.61 -4.07
N VAL A 39 8.50 -15.23 -5.31
CA VAL A 39 8.87 -13.85 -5.66
C VAL A 39 7.87 -13.30 -6.67
N LEU A 40 7.30 -12.14 -6.36
CA LEU A 40 6.26 -11.49 -7.17
C LEU A 40 6.76 -10.14 -7.69
N SER A 41 6.73 -9.95 -9.00
CA SER A 41 7.14 -8.68 -9.63
C SER A 41 6.10 -7.58 -9.43
N GLY A 42 6.53 -6.33 -9.57
CA GLY A 42 5.60 -5.22 -9.80
C GLY A 42 4.96 -5.30 -11.20
N GLY A 43 3.95 -4.47 -11.45
CA GLY A 43 3.29 -4.42 -12.75
C GLY A 43 1.90 -3.77 -12.76
N GLY A 44 1.54 -3.02 -11.72
CA GLY A 44 0.21 -2.41 -11.60
C GLY A 44 -0.90 -3.45 -11.71
N ALA A 45 -1.94 -3.19 -12.50
CA ALA A 45 -3.07 -4.11 -12.68
C ALA A 45 -2.64 -5.51 -13.15
N LYS A 46 -1.56 -5.62 -13.96
CA LYS A 46 -1.03 -6.93 -14.40
C LYS A 46 -0.66 -7.83 -13.21
N GLY A 47 -0.25 -7.24 -12.08
CA GLY A 47 0.10 -7.99 -10.87
C GLY A 47 -1.06 -8.75 -10.24
N ILE A 48 -2.32 -8.47 -10.59
CA ILE A 48 -3.49 -9.28 -10.19
C ILE A 48 -3.31 -10.75 -10.63
N SER A 49 -2.54 -11.00 -11.69
CA SER A 49 -2.19 -12.35 -12.15
C SER A 49 -1.50 -13.20 -11.08
N HIS A 50 -0.77 -12.57 -10.15
CA HIS A 50 -0.12 -13.27 -9.04
C HIS A 50 -1.12 -13.96 -8.10
N ILE A 51 -2.37 -13.47 -8.00
CA ILE A 51 -3.43 -14.16 -7.26
C ILE A 51 -3.71 -15.52 -7.91
N GLY A 52 -3.79 -15.56 -9.24
CA GLY A 52 -3.95 -16.80 -10.00
C GLY A 52 -2.77 -17.76 -9.81
N VAL A 53 -1.55 -17.22 -9.77
CA VAL A 53 -0.33 -18.02 -9.48
C VAL A 53 -0.42 -18.67 -8.11
N ILE A 54 -0.70 -17.90 -7.06
CA ILE A 54 -0.82 -18.42 -5.69
C ILE A 54 -1.93 -19.47 -5.62
N LYS A 55 -3.09 -19.22 -6.23
CA LYS A 55 -4.21 -20.17 -6.28
C LYS A 55 -3.80 -21.50 -6.90
N ALA A 56 -3.14 -21.46 -8.06
CA ALA A 56 -2.67 -22.66 -8.76
C ALA A 56 -1.61 -23.43 -7.93
N LEU A 57 -0.70 -22.72 -7.26
CA LEU A 57 0.29 -23.34 -6.39
C LEU A 57 -0.37 -24.03 -5.18
N GLU A 58 -1.32 -23.37 -4.50
CA GLU A 58 -2.02 -23.95 -3.35
C GLU A 58 -2.88 -25.18 -3.72
N GLU A 59 -3.62 -25.10 -4.82
CA GLU A 59 -4.45 -26.23 -5.29
C GLU A 59 -3.60 -27.45 -5.69
N ASN A 60 -2.35 -27.23 -6.04
CA ASN A 60 -1.40 -28.28 -6.35
C ASN A 60 -0.48 -28.64 -5.18
N GLU A 61 -0.80 -28.17 -3.97
CA GLU A 61 -0.09 -28.46 -2.71
C GLU A 61 1.39 -28.05 -2.72
N ILE A 62 1.75 -27.06 -3.56
CA ILE A 62 3.10 -26.49 -3.57
C ILE A 62 3.27 -25.60 -2.34
N PRO A 63 4.27 -25.87 -1.49
CA PRO A 63 4.50 -25.06 -0.29
C PRO A 63 5.03 -23.67 -0.65
N ILE A 64 4.64 -22.68 0.16
CA ILE A 64 5.17 -21.32 0.11
C ILE A 64 5.63 -20.98 1.53
N ASP A 65 6.96 -21.01 1.76
CA ASP A 65 7.56 -20.79 3.09
C ASP A 65 7.94 -19.33 3.29
N TYR A 66 8.35 -18.65 2.22
CA TYR A 66 8.77 -17.26 2.20
C TYR A 66 8.16 -16.56 0.99
N ILE A 67 7.89 -15.27 1.14
CA ILE A 67 7.38 -14.50 0.02
C ILE A 67 8.04 -13.11 -0.04
N ALA A 68 8.34 -12.64 -1.24
CA ALA A 68 8.84 -11.31 -1.48
C ALA A 68 8.12 -10.67 -2.66
N GLY A 69 7.98 -9.35 -2.64
CA GLY A 69 7.33 -8.66 -3.73
C GLY A 69 7.67 -7.18 -3.82
N THR A 70 7.39 -6.63 -4.99
CA THR A 70 7.53 -5.20 -5.31
C THR A 70 6.20 -4.67 -5.86
N SER A 71 5.80 -3.45 -5.48
CA SER A 71 4.60 -2.78 -6.01
C SER A 71 3.33 -3.64 -5.83
N MET A 72 2.58 -3.94 -6.88
CA MET A 72 1.42 -4.83 -6.81
C MET A 72 1.80 -6.23 -6.29
N GLY A 73 2.99 -6.74 -6.66
CA GLY A 73 3.49 -7.98 -6.09
C GLY A 73 3.68 -7.91 -4.57
N ALA A 74 4.08 -6.76 -4.03
CA ALA A 74 4.18 -6.56 -2.58
C ALA A 74 2.80 -6.53 -1.91
N ILE A 75 1.79 -5.93 -2.54
CA ILE A 75 0.41 -5.93 -2.03
C ILE A 75 -0.10 -7.37 -1.90
N ILE A 76 0.01 -8.16 -2.97
CA ILE A 76 -0.48 -9.55 -3.00
C ILE A 76 0.33 -10.43 -2.04
N ALA A 77 1.67 -10.26 -2.02
CA ALA A 77 2.53 -10.98 -1.09
C ALA A 77 2.20 -10.66 0.39
N ALA A 78 1.95 -9.40 0.71
CA ALA A 78 1.57 -8.97 2.06
C ALA A 78 0.19 -9.51 2.46
N LEU A 79 -0.80 -9.45 1.57
CA LEU A 79 -2.13 -10.06 1.79
C LEU A 79 -1.99 -11.55 2.09
N TYR A 80 -1.20 -12.27 1.30
CA TYR A 80 -0.94 -13.69 1.53
C TYR A 80 -0.23 -13.93 2.87
N SER A 81 0.73 -13.09 3.21
CA SER A 81 1.52 -13.20 4.45
C SER A 81 0.71 -13.01 5.72
N ILE A 82 -0.43 -12.33 5.65
CA ILE A 82 -1.36 -12.17 6.77
C ILE A 82 -2.52 -13.18 6.74
N GLY A 83 -2.49 -14.14 5.82
CA GLY A 83 -3.45 -15.23 5.73
C GLY A 83 -4.70 -14.93 4.91
N VAL A 84 -4.71 -13.89 4.08
CA VAL A 84 -5.80 -13.66 3.11
C VAL A 84 -5.71 -14.72 2.02
N THR A 85 -6.83 -15.36 1.71
CA THR A 85 -6.89 -16.40 0.67
C THR A 85 -6.91 -15.77 -0.73
N PRO A 86 -6.50 -16.50 -1.78
CA PRO A 86 -6.62 -16.02 -3.15
C PRO A 86 -8.05 -15.61 -3.53
N ASP A 87 -9.06 -16.31 -3.05
CA ASP A 87 -10.46 -15.99 -3.33
C ASP A 87 -10.91 -14.69 -2.62
N GLU A 88 -10.48 -14.48 -1.37
CA GLU A 88 -10.69 -13.21 -0.65
C GLU A 88 -9.98 -12.04 -1.34
N MET A 89 -8.73 -12.25 -1.82
CA MET A 89 -8.01 -11.24 -2.60
C MET A 89 -8.78 -10.87 -3.87
N LEU A 90 -9.22 -11.87 -4.62
CA LEU A 90 -9.97 -11.65 -5.86
C LEU A 90 -11.27 -10.90 -5.61
N ALA A 91 -12.00 -11.23 -4.53
CA ALA A 91 -13.20 -10.52 -4.12
C ALA A 91 -12.89 -9.04 -3.79
N MET A 92 -11.79 -8.78 -3.07
CA MET A 92 -11.34 -7.42 -2.75
C MET A 92 -11.03 -6.61 -4.01
N PHE A 93 -10.28 -7.17 -4.97
CA PHE A 93 -9.93 -6.44 -6.21
C PHE A 93 -11.14 -6.19 -7.13
N ARG A 94 -12.22 -6.97 -7.00
CA ARG A 94 -13.51 -6.75 -7.70
C ARG A 94 -14.41 -5.72 -7.01
N SER A 95 -14.09 -5.35 -5.79
CA SER A 95 -14.99 -4.51 -4.98
C SER A 95 -15.04 -3.06 -5.46
N PRO A 96 -16.19 -2.37 -5.30
CA PRO A 96 -16.29 -0.93 -5.55
C PRO A 96 -15.37 -0.11 -4.64
N GLU A 97 -15.08 -0.60 -3.43
CA GLU A 97 -14.18 0.03 -2.48
C GLU A 97 -12.76 0.10 -3.05
N PHE A 98 -12.24 -1.01 -3.59
CA PHE A 98 -10.94 -1.02 -4.25
C PHE A 98 -10.91 -0.05 -5.44
N ALA A 99 -11.99 0.01 -6.23
CA ALA A 99 -12.10 0.97 -7.32
C ALA A 99 -12.01 2.43 -6.82
N SER A 100 -12.61 2.75 -5.69
CA SER A 100 -12.49 4.07 -5.07
C SER A 100 -11.05 4.33 -4.59
N TRP A 101 -10.38 3.34 -4.01
CA TRP A 101 -9.03 3.50 -3.48
C TRP A 101 -8.00 3.86 -4.56
N TYR A 102 -7.96 3.10 -5.66
CA TYR A 102 -6.96 3.37 -6.71
C TYR A 102 -7.28 4.62 -7.55
N LYS A 103 -8.56 5.06 -7.57
CA LYS A 103 -8.97 6.34 -8.20
C LYS A 103 -8.76 7.54 -7.27
N GLY A 104 -8.54 7.32 -5.98
CA GLY A 104 -8.44 8.38 -4.99
C GLY A 104 -9.79 9.03 -4.66
N GLU A 105 -10.89 8.32 -4.89
CA GLU A 105 -12.26 8.75 -4.62
C GLU A 105 -12.72 8.31 -3.24
N PHE A 106 -13.60 9.09 -2.62
CA PHE A 106 -14.23 8.65 -1.37
C PHE A 106 -15.22 7.52 -1.67
N GLU A 107 -15.20 6.50 -0.84
CA GLU A 107 -16.17 5.41 -0.92
C GLU A 107 -17.60 5.93 -0.74
N LYS A 108 -18.56 5.25 -1.35
CA LYS A 108 -19.98 5.59 -1.23
C LYS A 108 -20.41 5.64 0.26
N GLY A 109 -21.13 6.69 0.63
CA GLY A 109 -21.61 6.92 2.00
C GLY A 109 -20.67 7.74 2.88
N TYR A 110 -19.44 8.01 2.45
CA TYR A 110 -18.49 8.87 3.18
C TYR A 110 -18.33 10.25 2.56
N ALA A 111 -18.84 10.48 1.36
CA ALA A 111 -18.89 11.81 0.75
C ALA A 111 -19.75 12.74 1.61
N THR A 112 -19.11 13.74 2.22
CA THR A 112 -19.82 14.73 3.04
C THR A 112 -20.24 15.87 2.15
N TYR A 113 -21.50 15.88 1.73
CA TYR A 113 -22.06 16.93 0.85
C TYR A 113 -21.89 18.35 1.41
N ILE A 114 -21.81 18.48 2.72
CA ILE A 114 -21.59 19.77 3.41
C ILE A 114 -20.33 20.49 2.96
N TYR A 115 -19.29 19.75 2.52
CA TYR A 115 -18.01 20.32 2.07
C TYR A 115 -17.86 20.32 0.54
N ARG A 116 -18.90 19.91 -0.20
CA ARG A 116 -18.85 19.89 -1.66
C ARG A 116 -18.78 21.31 -2.19
N ARG A 117 -17.76 21.62 -2.95
CA ARG A 117 -17.69 22.87 -3.71
C ARG A 117 -18.70 22.85 -4.86
N GLU A 118 -19.28 24.01 -5.14
CA GLU A 118 -19.95 24.17 -6.41
C GLU A 118 -18.93 24.09 -7.56
N PRO A 119 -19.32 23.48 -8.69
CA PRO A 119 -18.46 23.42 -9.87
C PRO A 119 -18.14 24.85 -10.33
N THR A 120 -16.88 25.13 -10.55
CA THR A 120 -16.39 26.37 -11.13
C THR A 120 -15.73 26.10 -12.48
N ALA A 121 -15.48 27.13 -13.27
CA ALA A 121 -14.72 27.02 -14.52
C ALA A 121 -13.20 26.98 -14.29
N GLU A 122 -12.74 26.64 -13.08
CA GLU A 122 -11.33 26.49 -12.74
C GLU A 122 -10.67 25.39 -13.58
N MET A 123 -9.56 25.69 -14.25
CA MET A 123 -8.71 24.75 -14.95
C MET A 123 -7.40 24.49 -14.18
N VAL A 124 -6.82 25.55 -13.63
CA VAL A 124 -5.58 25.51 -12.88
C VAL A 124 -5.70 26.33 -11.61
N GLY A 125 -5.33 25.73 -10.48
CA GLY A 125 -5.29 26.43 -9.20
C GLY A 125 -3.89 26.37 -8.57
N VAL A 126 -3.41 27.51 -8.09
CA VAL A 126 -2.11 27.67 -7.46
C VAL A 126 -2.28 28.04 -6.00
N SER A 127 -1.70 27.24 -5.11
CA SER A 127 -1.73 27.51 -3.68
C SER A 127 -0.57 28.46 -3.30
N LEU A 128 -0.89 29.51 -2.55
CA LEU A 128 0.05 30.51 -2.10
C LEU A 128 0.35 30.32 -0.61
N THR A 129 1.63 30.19 -0.28
CA THR A 129 2.11 29.98 1.10
C THR A 129 3.12 31.04 1.49
N ASN A 130 3.11 31.41 2.76
CA ASN A 130 4.06 32.36 3.33
C ASN A 130 5.12 31.64 4.22
N GLU A 131 5.45 30.38 3.90
CA GLU A 131 6.33 29.55 4.75
C GLU A 131 7.80 29.99 4.79
N LYS A 132 8.27 30.84 3.88
CA LYS A 132 9.66 31.35 3.87
C LYS A 132 9.67 32.87 3.85
N LYS A 133 9.77 33.48 5.06
CA LYS A 133 10.09 34.92 5.26
C LYS A 133 9.72 35.81 4.05
N ASN A 134 8.42 36.07 3.88
CA ASN A 134 7.89 37.01 2.85
C ASN A 134 8.11 36.63 1.37
N LYS A 135 8.32 35.34 1.04
CA LYS A 135 8.30 34.91 -0.37
C LYS A 135 7.04 34.06 -0.60
N LEU A 136 6.21 34.52 -1.52
CA LEU A 136 5.10 33.76 -2.08
C LEU A 136 5.69 32.54 -2.80
N GLY A 137 5.41 31.33 -2.30
CA GLY A 137 5.79 30.07 -2.92
C GLY A 137 4.63 29.45 -3.67
N ILE A 138 4.85 29.06 -4.90
CA ILE A 138 3.90 28.30 -5.71
C ILE A 138 4.04 26.82 -5.36
N LYS A 139 2.96 26.16 -4.93
CA LYS A 139 2.93 24.72 -4.74
C LYS A 139 2.16 24.07 -5.88
N LEU A 140 2.85 23.29 -6.70
CA LEU A 140 2.24 22.43 -7.70
C LEU A 140 1.75 21.12 -7.05
N PRO A 141 0.70 20.48 -7.59
CA PRO A 141 0.30 19.14 -7.17
C PRO A 141 1.47 18.16 -7.34
N THR A 142 1.74 17.35 -6.33
CA THR A 142 2.81 16.35 -6.35
C THR A 142 2.32 14.96 -6.73
N SER A 143 1.02 14.78 -6.88
CA SER A 143 0.39 13.53 -7.30
C SER A 143 -0.95 13.80 -7.98
N LEU A 144 -1.27 12.97 -8.96
CA LEU A 144 -2.53 13.05 -9.73
C LEU A 144 -3.69 12.40 -8.98
N ILE A 145 -3.41 11.39 -8.15
CA ILE A 145 -4.41 10.62 -7.40
C ILE A 145 -4.36 11.03 -5.94
N SER A 146 -5.54 11.26 -5.34
CA SER A 146 -5.65 11.51 -3.91
C SER A 146 -5.22 10.29 -3.11
N PRO A 147 -4.23 10.39 -2.21
CA PRO A 147 -3.70 9.22 -1.49
C PRO A 147 -4.61 8.76 -0.35
N PHE A 148 -5.51 9.60 0.13
CA PHE A 148 -6.24 9.41 1.38
C PHE A 148 -7.06 8.11 1.47
N PRO A 149 -7.83 7.70 0.44
CA PRO A 149 -8.58 6.44 0.50
C PRO A 149 -7.65 5.22 0.57
N MET A 150 -6.60 5.21 -0.22
CA MET A 150 -5.61 4.13 -0.23
C MET A 150 -4.82 4.06 1.08
N ASP A 151 -4.37 5.23 1.61
CA ASP A 151 -3.63 5.30 2.88
C ASP A 151 -4.45 4.72 4.02
N LEU A 152 -5.75 4.98 4.06
CA LEU A 152 -6.63 4.44 5.09
C LEU A 152 -6.93 2.95 4.89
N ALA A 153 -7.14 2.53 3.63
CA ALA A 153 -7.40 1.13 3.28
C ALA A 153 -6.26 0.19 3.68
N VAL A 154 -5.00 0.56 3.38
CA VAL A 154 -3.84 -0.26 3.78
C VAL A 154 -3.72 -0.37 5.30
N LYS A 155 -4.09 0.69 6.06
CA LYS A 155 -4.13 0.62 7.53
C LYS A 155 -5.22 -0.33 8.01
N GLN A 156 -6.40 -0.28 7.42
CA GLN A 156 -7.49 -1.21 7.75
C GLN A 156 -7.09 -2.66 7.56
N ILE A 157 -6.40 -2.95 6.47
CA ILE A 157 -6.03 -4.32 6.08
C ILE A 157 -4.88 -4.86 6.94
N PHE A 158 -3.83 -4.06 7.16
CA PHE A 158 -2.56 -4.60 7.66
C PHE A 158 -2.24 -4.26 9.11
N ALA A 159 -2.84 -3.22 9.73
CA ALA A 159 -2.38 -2.73 11.03
C ALA A 159 -2.49 -3.77 12.15
N SER A 160 -3.59 -4.52 12.23
CA SER A 160 -3.77 -5.56 13.26
C SER A 160 -2.78 -6.70 13.09
N SER A 161 -2.58 -7.17 11.86
CA SER A 161 -1.62 -8.25 11.55
C SER A 161 -0.18 -7.84 11.82
N ALA A 162 0.19 -6.58 11.53
CA ALA A 162 1.50 -6.03 11.88
C ALA A 162 1.73 -6.02 13.40
N ALA A 163 0.71 -5.61 14.15
CA ALA A 163 0.76 -5.58 15.62
C ALA A 163 0.96 -6.98 16.23
N VAL A 164 0.21 -7.97 15.74
CA VAL A 164 0.32 -9.37 16.19
C VAL A 164 1.69 -9.97 15.88
N ALA A 165 2.27 -9.62 14.74
CA ALA A 165 3.63 -10.00 14.38
C ALA A 165 4.71 -9.24 15.16
N GLY A 166 4.34 -8.32 16.07
CA GLY A 166 5.28 -7.45 16.79
C GLY A 166 6.09 -6.57 15.85
N TYR A 167 5.50 -6.18 14.72
CA TYR A 167 6.14 -5.39 13.66
C TYR A 167 7.37 -6.04 13.03
N ASP A 168 7.54 -7.37 13.14
CA ASP A 168 8.59 -8.18 12.52
C ASP A 168 7.99 -9.04 11.40
N PHE A 169 8.37 -8.76 10.15
CA PHE A 169 7.81 -9.47 8.99
C PHE A 169 8.21 -10.94 8.92
N ASN A 170 9.19 -11.37 9.71
CA ASN A 170 9.49 -12.80 9.87
C ASN A 170 8.44 -13.54 10.68
N LYS A 171 7.63 -12.84 11.48
CA LYS A 171 6.59 -13.40 12.34
C LYS A 171 5.19 -13.35 11.76
N LEU A 172 5.04 -12.88 10.53
CA LEU A 172 3.80 -13.01 9.77
C LEU A 172 3.51 -14.50 9.49
N MET A 173 2.30 -14.83 9.08
CA MET A 173 1.95 -16.21 8.73
C MET A 173 2.93 -16.82 7.72
N ILE A 174 3.30 -16.05 6.71
CA ILE A 174 4.41 -16.33 5.81
C ILE A 174 5.42 -15.19 5.95
N PRO A 175 6.70 -15.46 6.32
CA PRO A 175 7.74 -14.44 6.36
C PRO A 175 7.85 -13.68 5.03
N PHE A 176 7.93 -12.35 5.13
CA PHE A 176 7.71 -11.45 4.02
C PHE A 176 8.85 -10.45 3.83
N ARG A 177 9.11 -10.08 2.57
CA ARG A 177 9.97 -8.94 2.19
C ARG A 177 9.24 -8.05 1.21
N CYS A 178 9.40 -6.75 1.43
CA CYS A 178 8.84 -5.70 0.59
C CYS A 178 9.96 -4.78 0.11
N VAL A 179 9.94 -4.43 -1.17
CA VAL A 179 10.95 -3.54 -1.75
C VAL A 179 10.31 -2.23 -2.16
N ALA A 180 10.89 -1.14 -1.70
CA ALA A 180 10.61 0.23 -2.13
C ALA A 180 11.87 0.86 -2.75
N ALA A 181 11.78 2.07 -3.26
CA ALA A 181 12.89 2.82 -3.84
C ALA A 181 13.26 4.03 -2.97
N ASP A 182 14.49 4.07 -2.48
CA ASP A 182 15.11 5.24 -1.89
C ASP A 182 15.62 6.14 -3.01
N ILE A 183 14.84 7.17 -3.35
CA ILE A 183 15.16 8.04 -4.49
C ILE A 183 16.32 9.00 -4.19
N VAL A 184 16.60 9.27 -2.92
CA VAL A 184 17.68 10.15 -2.50
C VAL A 184 19.02 9.46 -2.71
N ASN A 185 19.14 8.21 -2.26
CA ASN A 185 20.35 7.39 -2.38
C ASN A 185 20.37 6.51 -3.64
N LYS A 186 19.33 6.57 -4.49
CA LYS A 186 19.19 5.83 -5.76
C LYS A 186 19.45 4.32 -5.61
N LYS A 187 18.79 3.69 -4.64
CA LYS A 187 18.95 2.25 -4.35
C LYS A 187 17.64 1.61 -3.89
N PRO A 188 17.52 0.28 -4.02
CA PRO A 188 16.42 -0.46 -3.42
C PRO A 188 16.44 -0.32 -1.89
N PHE A 189 15.25 -0.16 -1.32
CA PHE A 189 15.04 -0.13 0.13
C PHE A 189 14.21 -1.34 0.55
N VAL A 190 14.87 -2.31 1.19
CA VAL A 190 14.22 -3.57 1.59
C VAL A 190 13.64 -3.43 2.98
N LEU A 191 12.32 -3.57 3.08
CA LEU A 191 11.55 -3.51 4.33
C LEU A 191 11.37 -4.91 4.90
N ARG A 192 11.81 -5.09 6.14
CA ARG A 192 11.84 -6.38 6.88
C ARG A 192 11.07 -6.34 8.19
N LYS A 193 10.77 -5.13 8.68
CA LYS A 193 10.12 -4.85 9.94
C LYS A 193 9.47 -3.47 9.90
N GLY A 194 8.73 -3.13 10.93
CA GLY A 194 8.03 -1.86 11.06
C GLY A 194 6.55 -1.99 10.72
N ASP A 195 5.90 -0.89 10.43
CA ASP A 195 4.49 -0.90 10.03
C ASP A 195 4.31 -1.47 8.62
N LEU A 196 3.66 -2.63 8.56
CA LEU A 196 3.41 -3.36 7.31
C LEU A 196 2.60 -2.53 6.31
N SER A 197 1.65 -1.73 6.81
CA SER A 197 0.83 -0.85 5.98
C SER A 197 1.69 0.18 5.25
N SER A 198 2.61 0.82 5.99
CA SER A 198 3.54 1.81 5.43
C SER A 198 4.55 1.17 4.47
N ALA A 199 5.00 -0.06 4.76
CA ALA A 199 5.90 -0.79 3.88
C ALA A 199 5.26 -1.09 2.53
N VAL A 200 4.04 -1.63 2.53
CA VAL A 200 3.27 -1.92 1.31
C VAL A 200 2.94 -0.62 0.57
N ARG A 201 2.51 0.41 1.31
CA ARG A 201 2.18 1.72 0.74
C ARG A 201 3.40 2.39 0.08
N ALA A 202 4.59 2.27 0.67
CA ALA A 202 5.84 2.75 0.07
C ALA A 202 6.13 2.03 -1.25
N SER A 203 6.06 0.70 -1.23
CA SER A 203 6.37 -0.16 -2.39
C SER A 203 5.48 0.11 -3.60
N MET A 204 4.23 0.56 -3.39
CA MET A 204 3.26 0.86 -4.44
C MET A 204 3.18 2.34 -4.85
N THR A 205 4.06 3.17 -4.32
CA THR A 205 4.05 4.62 -4.59
C THR A 205 4.62 4.94 -5.95
N TYR A 206 3.84 4.72 -7.01
CA TYR A 206 4.26 5.04 -8.36
C TYR A 206 4.43 6.56 -8.54
N PRO A 207 5.58 7.01 -9.08
CA PRO A 207 5.87 8.44 -9.27
C PRO A 207 4.74 9.15 -10.03
N PHE A 208 4.46 10.39 -9.64
CA PHE A 208 3.43 11.27 -10.18
C PHE A 208 1.98 10.80 -9.95
N LEU A 209 1.70 9.49 -9.85
CA LEU A 209 0.36 8.99 -9.55
C LEU A 209 0.05 9.12 -8.06
N PHE A 210 0.94 8.64 -7.20
CA PHE A 210 0.75 8.66 -5.75
C PHE A 210 1.79 9.52 -5.05
N LYS A 211 1.33 10.18 -3.99
CA LYS A 211 2.20 10.96 -3.12
C LYS A 211 3.18 10.03 -2.39
N PRO A 212 4.50 10.35 -2.37
CA PRO A 212 5.48 9.56 -1.63
C PRO A 212 5.25 9.64 -0.12
N ILE A 213 5.71 8.63 0.60
CA ILE A 213 5.66 8.58 2.05
C ILE A 213 7.07 8.48 2.63
N ILE A 214 7.21 8.87 3.89
CA ILE A 214 8.46 8.76 4.64
C ILE A 214 8.35 7.57 5.58
N VAL A 215 9.27 6.61 5.45
CA VAL A 215 9.43 5.49 6.37
C VAL A 215 10.86 5.49 6.87
N ASP A 216 11.05 5.39 8.17
CA ASP A 216 12.36 5.42 8.83
C ASP A 216 13.23 6.62 8.34
N SER A 217 12.61 7.80 8.28
CA SER A 217 13.24 9.06 7.80
C SER A 217 13.68 9.05 6.33
N THR A 218 13.33 8.03 5.55
CA THR A 218 13.65 7.91 4.13
C THR A 218 12.41 8.17 3.27
N LEU A 219 12.56 9.03 2.26
CA LEU A 219 11.50 9.30 1.27
C LEU A 219 11.48 8.17 0.25
N LEU A 220 10.37 7.42 0.25
CA LEU A 220 10.24 6.20 -0.54
C LEU A 220 9.19 6.32 -1.65
N PHE A 221 9.53 5.71 -2.77
CA PHE A 221 8.70 5.49 -3.95
C PHE A 221 8.57 4.01 -4.29
N ASP A 222 7.84 3.71 -5.37
CA ASP A 222 7.64 2.35 -5.89
C ASP A 222 8.97 1.64 -6.11
N GLY A 223 9.08 0.44 -5.56
CA GLY A 223 10.29 -0.39 -5.66
C GLY A 223 10.65 -0.78 -7.08
N GLY A 224 9.68 -0.74 -8.00
CA GLY A 224 9.88 -1.00 -9.43
C GLY A 224 10.85 -0.04 -10.12
N LEU A 225 11.20 1.07 -9.49
CA LEU A 225 12.25 1.97 -10.00
C LEU A 225 13.64 1.32 -9.95
N TYR A 226 13.96 0.53 -8.91
CA TYR A 226 15.31 0.02 -8.69
C TYR A 226 15.41 -1.50 -8.51
N ASN A 227 14.32 -2.19 -8.18
CA ASN A 227 14.25 -3.65 -8.10
C ASN A 227 12.78 -4.12 -8.24
N ASN A 228 12.35 -4.31 -9.45
CA ASN A 228 10.97 -4.71 -9.74
C ASN A 228 10.68 -6.20 -9.50
N PHE A 229 11.73 -7.02 -9.31
CA PHE A 229 11.62 -8.46 -9.10
C PHE A 229 12.65 -8.93 -8.07
N PRO A 230 12.34 -8.90 -6.75
CA PRO A 230 13.31 -9.03 -5.67
C PRO A 230 13.73 -10.47 -5.38
N TRP A 231 14.16 -11.23 -6.41
CA TRP A 231 14.68 -12.59 -6.23
C TRP A 231 16.02 -12.62 -5.51
N ASP A 232 16.84 -11.61 -5.73
CA ASP A 232 18.09 -11.37 -5.03
C ASP A 232 17.88 -11.17 -3.52
N VAL A 233 16.84 -10.43 -3.14
CA VAL A 233 16.41 -10.22 -1.75
C VAL A 233 15.93 -11.54 -1.14
N MET A 234 15.14 -12.33 -1.88
CA MET A 234 14.69 -13.66 -1.47
C MET A 234 15.90 -14.59 -1.22
N ALA A 235 16.83 -14.63 -2.15
CA ALA A 235 18.04 -15.46 -2.05
C ALA A 235 18.92 -15.02 -0.88
N LYS A 236 19.10 -13.70 -0.68
CA LYS A 236 19.97 -13.16 0.38
C LYS A 236 19.38 -13.32 1.78
N ASP A 237 18.10 -13.00 1.95
CA ASP A 237 17.48 -12.90 3.28
C ASP A 237 16.96 -14.24 3.80
N PHE A 238 16.50 -15.12 2.92
CA PHE A 238 15.87 -16.40 3.29
C PHE A 238 16.62 -17.62 2.79
N ASN A 239 17.38 -17.47 1.71
CA ASN A 239 18.14 -18.56 1.07
C ASN A 239 17.33 -19.86 0.95
N PRO A 240 16.14 -19.84 0.32
CA PRO A 240 15.30 -21.03 0.22
C PRO A 240 15.96 -22.08 -0.68
N GLY A 241 15.56 -23.35 -0.48
CA GLY A 241 16.05 -24.46 -1.30
C GLY A 241 15.50 -24.43 -2.74
N PHE A 242 14.42 -23.68 -3.00
CA PHE A 242 13.85 -23.48 -4.34
C PHE A 242 13.11 -22.13 -4.41
N ILE A 243 13.26 -21.41 -5.50
CA ILE A 243 12.59 -20.12 -5.74
C ILE A 243 11.59 -20.28 -6.90
N ILE A 244 10.36 -19.88 -6.67
CA ILE A 244 9.34 -19.70 -7.70
C ILE A 244 9.22 -18.22 -7.95
N GLY A 245 9.59 -17.76 -9.14
CA GLY A 245 9.39 -16.38 -9.56
C GLY A 245 8.11 -16.24 -10.38
N SER A 246 7.34 -15.21 -10.12
CA SER A 246 6.19 -14.82 -10.95
C SER A 246 6.42 -13.41 -11.50
N LYS A 247 6.58 -13.32 -12.80
CA LYS A 247 6.85 -12.09 -13.53
C LYS A 247 5.64 -11.74 -14.41
N CYS A 248 5.07 -10.56 -14.23
CA CYS A 248 3.95 -10.05 -15.04
C CYS A 248 4.29 -8.74 -15.79
N SER A 249 5.52 -8.25 -15.64
CA SER A 249 6.04 -7.06 -16.35
C SER A 249 7.51 -7.25 -16.65
N GLY A 250 8.01 -6.58 -17.67
CA GLY A 250 9.43 -6.55 -18.04
C GLY A 250 10.10 -5.22 -17.75
N ASN A 251 11.33 -5.07 -18.21
CA ASN A 251 11.99 -3.78 -18.29
C ASN A 251 11.22 -2.84 -19.21
N ALA A 252 11.39 -1.54 -19.05
CA ALA A 252 10.71 -0.55 -19.85
C ALA A 252 11.08 -0.74 -21.32
N ALA A 253 10.10 -0.63 -22.21
CA ALA A 253 10.33 -0.49 -23.64
C ALA A 253 10.99 0.87 -23.93
N GLU A 254 11.45 1.09 -25.14
CA GLU A 254 11.88 2.42 -25.57
C GLU A 254 10.77 3.45 -25.29
N PRO A 255 11.13 4.62 -24.75
CA PRO A 255 10.14 5.62 -24.37
C PRO A 255 9.44 6.18 -25.62
N ASP A 256 8.13 6.36 -25.52
CA ASP A 256 7.36 7.06 -26.55
C ASP A 256 7.79 8.53 -26.60
N THR A 257 8.10 9.03 -27.79
CA THR A 257 8.56 10.41 -28.01
C THR A 257 7.49 11.45 -27.70
N GLU A 258 6.22 11.08 -27.66
CA GLU A 258 5.10 11.97 -27.36
C GLU A 258 4.51 11.78 -25.97
N ASP A 259 4.98 10.78 -25.20
CA ASP A 259 4.55 10.53 -23.82
C ASP A 259 5.63 10.92 -22.80
N ILE A 260 5.46 12.10 -22.20
CA ILE A 260 6.37 12.64 -21.17
C ILE A 260 6.47 11.69 -19.96
N LEU A 261 5.39 11.02 -19.57
CA LEU A 261 5.41 10.10 -18.42
C LEU A 261 6.26 8.87 -18.73
N SER A 262 6.13 8.32 -19.93
CA SER A 262 6.96 7.22 -20.42
C SER A 262 8.45 7.59 -20.44
N GLN A 263 8.78 8.79 -20.90
CA GLN A 263 10.16 9.32 -20.93
C GLN A 263 10.72 9.46 -19.50
N LEU A 264 9.95 10.06 -18.59
CA LEU A 264 10.36 10.24 -17.19
C LEU A 264 10.51 8.88 -16.47
N GLU A 265 9.61 7.93 -16.74
CA GLU A 265 9.73 6.58 -16.19
C GLU A 265 11.03 5.91 -16.64
N ASN A 266 11.37 5.99 -17.91
CA ASN A 266 12.62 5.46 -18.45
C ASN A 266 13.86 6.11 -17.81
N MET A 267 13.81 7.41 -17.56
CA MET A 267 14.91 8.13 -16.88
C MET A 267 15.12 7.73 -15.43
N LEU A 268 14.05 7.32 -14.74
CA LEU A 268 14.06 7.01 -13.31
C LEU A 268 14.29 5.53 -13.01
N ARG A 269 13.90 4.62 -13.92
CA ARG A 269 14.00 3.18 -13.73
C ARG A 269 15.42 2.67 -14.01
N VAL A 270 15.83 1.70 -13.21
CA VAL A 270 17.00 0.86 -13.49
C VAL A 270 16.49 -0.49 -14.02
N GLU A 271 17.22 -1.08 -14.96
CA GLU A 271 16.90 -2.42 -15.44
C GLU A 271 16.90 -3.43 -14.30
N THR A 272 15.86 -4.24 -14.26
CA THR A 272 15.70 -5.30 -13.27
C THR A 272 16.19 -6.62 -13.85
N ASP A 273 16.99 -7.36 -13.08
CA ASP A 273 17.33 -8.73 -13.39
C ASP A 273 16.16 -9.67 -13.03
N TYR A 274 15.53 -10.23 -14.06
CA TYR A 274 14.44 -11.22 -13.92
C TYR A 274 14.94 -12.67 -14.00
N THR A 275 16.25 -12.90 -14.00
CA THR A 275 16.84 -14.22 -14.23
C THR A 275 17.00 -14.99 -12.92
N ILE A 276 16.24 -16.07 -12.73
CA ILE A 276 16.47 -17.01 -11.65
C ILE A 276 17.37 -18.12 -12.21
N PRO A 277 18.55 -18.40 -11.61
CA PRO A 277 19.41 -19.53 -12.01
C PRO A 277 18.61 -20.85 -11.97
N GLN A 278 18.77 -21.69 -12.98
CA GLN A 278 18.00 -22.94 -13.13
C GLN A 278 18.15 -23.89 -11.93
N GLU A 279 19.31 -23.89 -11.32
CA GLU A 279 19.60 -24.70 -10.11
C GLU A 279 18.90 -24.14 -8.86
N LYS A 280 18.45 -22.87 -8.88
CA LYS A 280 17.78 -22.21 -7.75
C LYS A 280 16.29 -22.18 -7.87
N GLY A 281 15.72 -22.33 -9.08
CA GLY A 281 14.28 -22.21 -9.19
C GLY A 281 13.72 -22.12 -10.60
N VAL A 282 12.51 -21.62 -10.70
CA VAL A 282 11.77 -21.46 -11.96
C VAL A 282 11.14 -20.08 -12.04
N LEU A 283 11.15 -19.49 -13.23
CA LEU A 283 10.44 -18.25 -13.55
C LEU A 283 9.15 -18.57 -14.31
N ILE A 284 8.02 -18.19 -13.74
CA ILE A 284 6.70 -18.19 -14.40
C ILE A 284 6.55 -16.82 -15.05
N ASP A 285 6.77 -16.75 -16.36
CA ASP A 285 6.64 -15.51 -17.14
C ASP A 285 5.20 -15.38 -17.66
N ILE A 286 4.47 -14.36 -17.16
CA ILE A 286 3.07 -14.13 -17.46
C ILE A 286 2.98 -12.98 -18.47
N LEU A 287 2.67 -13.33 -19.70
CA LEU A 287 2.50 -12.35 -20.76
C LEU A 287 1.04 -11.86 -20.77
N LEU A 288 0.86 -10.55 -20.72
CA LEU A 288 -0.44 -9.86 -20.72
C LEU A 288 -0.42 -8.76 -21.80
N PRO A 289 -0.42 -9.17 -23.10
CA PRO A 289 -0.44 -8.21 -24.20
C PRO A 289 -1.75 -7.40 -24.18
N GLY A 290 -1.67 -6.11 -24.45
CA GLY A 290 -2.84 -5.21 -24.48
C GLY A 290 -3.46 -4.91 -23.09
N VAL A 291 -2.79 -5.28 -21.99
CA VAL A 291 -3.18 -4.88 -20.66
C VAL A 291 -2.25 -3.77 -20.15
N SER A 292 -2.82 -2.62 -19.80
CA SER A 292 -2.11 -1.51 -19.18
C SER A 292 -1.92 -1.73 -17.68
N ILE A 293 -0.96 -1.01 -17.08
CA ILE A 293 -0.75 -0.99 -15.62
C ILE A 293 -1.94 -0.42 -14.84
N MET A 294 -2.86 0.28 -15.51
CA MET A 294 -4.07 0.89 -14.90
C MET A 294 -5.37 0.13 -15.23
N ASP A 295 -5.32 -1.00 -15.92
CA ASP A 295 -6.50 -1.76 -16.35
C ASP A 295 -7.11 -2.61 -15.22
N PHE A 296 -7.40 -1.97 -14.08
CA PHE A 296 -8.03 -2.64 -12.93
C PHE A 296 -9.48 -3.10 -13.17
N ASN A 297 -10.07 -2.79 -14.31
CA ASN A 297 -11.37 -3.31 -14.73
C ASN A 297 -11.30 -4.72 -15.33
N LYS A 298 -10.09 -5.23 -15.65
CA LYS A 298 -9.84 -6.55 -16.25
C LYS A 298 -9.45 -7.62 -15.20
N VAL A 299 -9.89 -7.49 -13.96
CA VAL A 299 -9.50 -8.37 -12.83
C VAL A 299 -9.59 -9.85 -13.19
N ASP A 300 -10.73 -10.29 -13.74
CA ASP A 300 -11.00 -11.70 -14.03
C ASP A 300 -10.13 -12.26 -15.15
N GLU A 301 -9.91 -11.48 -16.19
CA GLU A 301 -9.05 -11.85 -17.30
C GLU A 301 -7.62 -12.04 -16.82
N ILE A 302 -7.08 -11.04 -16.12
CA ILE A 302 -5.70 -11.04 -15.63
C ILE A 302 -5.48 -12.20 -14.64
N TYR A 303 -6.41 -12.42 -13.70
CA TYR A 303 -6.36 -13.54 -12.76
C TYR A 303 -6.31 -14.88 -13.50
N ARG A 304 -7.20 -15.11 -14.49
CA ARG A 304 -7.25 -16.37 -15.25
C ARG A 304 -5.95 -16.64 -16.00
N VAL A 305 -5.36 -15.62 -16.62
CA VAL A 305 -4.07 -15.76 -17.31
C VAL A 305 -2.98 -16.21 -16.33
N GLY A 306 -2.91 -15.62 -15.15
CA GLY A 306 -1.98 -16.04 -14.10
C GLY A 306 -2.18 -17.49 -13.68
N TYR A 307 -3.43 -17.89 -13.43
CA TYR A 307 -3.79 -19.24 -13.02
C TYR A 307 -3.42 -20.30 -14.08
N PHE A 308 -3.94 -20.15 -15.30
CA PHE A 308 -3.71 -21.14 -16.37
C PHE A 308 -2.26 -21.20 -16.84
N ASN A 309 -1.56 -20.05 -16.83
CA ASN A 309 -0.14 -20.06 -17.14
C ASN A 309 0.65 -20.86 -16.11
N THR A 310 0.38 -20.68 -14.83
CA THR A 310 1.05 -21.43 -13.75
C THR A 310 0.86 -22.93 -13.86
N LEU A 311 -0.31 -23.41 -14.27
CA LEU A 311 -0.57 -24.84 -14.43
C LEU A 311 0.42 -25.54 -15.38
N ARG A 312 0.97 -24.82 -16.36
CA ARG A 312 1.97 -25.35 -17.30
C ARG A 312 3.30 -25.69 -16.63
N TYR A 313 3.61 -25.02 -15.50
CA TYR A 313 4.85 -25.21 -14.78
C TYR A 313 4.71 -26.22 -13.62
N ILE A 314 3.50 -26.61 -13.23
CA ILE A 314 3.23 -27.42 -12.04
C ILE A 314 3.95 -28.78 -12.06
N SER A 315 4.01 -29.46 -13.20
CA SER A 315 4.69 -30.77 -13.29
C SER A 315 6.20 -30.62 -13.02
N GLY A 316 6.83 -29.61 -13.60
CA GLY A 316 8.25 -29.28 -13.38
C GLY A 316 8.52 -28.89 -11.93
N ILE A 317 7.66 -28.04 -11.35
CA ILE A 317 7.77 -27.64 -9.94
C ILE A 317 7.63 -28.86 -9.02
N LYS A 318 6.65 -29.75 -9.28
CA LYS A 318 6.43 -30.97 -8.51
C LYS A 318 7.60 -31.95 -8.60
N SER A 319 8.33 -31.99 -9.71
CA SER A 319 9.52 -32.83 -9.84
C SER A 319 10.70 -32.29 -9.03
N SER A 320 10.83 -30.97 -8.92
CA SER A 320 11.89 -30.28 -8.19
C SER A 320 11.65 -30.16 -6.69
N ILE A 321 10.38 -30.03 -6.27
CA ILE A 321 10.00 -29.92 -4.86
C ILE A 321 9.30 -31.20 -4.44
N LYS A 322 9.85 -31.91 -3.45
CA LYS A 322 9.26 -33.19 -2.95
C LYS A 322 8.22 -32.95 -1.87
N ARG A 323 8.38 -31.93 -1.05
CA ARG A 323 7.46 -31.56 0.03
C ARG A 323 6.13 -31.05 -0.56
N ARG A 324 5.03 -31.35 0.15
CA ARG A 324 3.70 -30.85 -0.15
C ARG A 324 3.12 -30.15 1.08
N THR A 325 2.23 -29.20 0.85
CA THR A 325 1.43 -28.57 1.89
C THR A 325 -0.03 -28.72 1.51
N THR A 326 -0.75 -29.53 2.26
CA THR A 326 -2.17 -29.80 1.99
C THR A 326 -3.02 -28.54 2.24
N GLN A 327 -4.18 -28.47 1.59
CA GLN A 327 -5.14 -27.38 1.85
C GLN A 327 -5.56 -27.31 3.32
N LYS A 328 -5.67 -28.47 4.00
CA LYS A 328 -6.00 -28.53 5.43
C LYS A 328 -4.91 -27.90 6.30
N GLU A 329 -3.64 -28.18 6.00
CA GLU A 329 -2.49 -27.58 6.72
C GLU A 329 -2.43 -26.07 6.49
N MET A 330 -2.65 -25.61 5.26
CA MET A 330 -2.67 -24.20 4.94
C MET A 330 -3.83 -23.49 5.63
N LEU A 331 -5.03 -24.09 5.63
CA LEU A 331 -6.19 -23.54 6.34
C LEU A 331 -5.92 -23.43 7.84
N LYS A 332 -5.34 -24.47 8.45
CA LYS A 332 -4.95 -24.43 9.87
C LYS A 332 -3.96 -23.29 10.13
N LYS A 333 -2.91 -23.14 9.33
CA LYS A 333 -1.91 -22.08 9.47
C LYS A 333 -2.54 -20.69 9.39
N ARG A 334 -3.51 -20.48 8.47
CA ARG A 334 -4.29 -19.24 8.37
C ARG A 334 -5.12 -18.98 9.62
N MET A 335 -5.86 -19.98 10.09
CA MET A 335 -6.69 -19.85 11.29
C MET A 335 -5.83 -19.53 12.51
N ASP A 336 -4.72 -20.24 12.71
CA ASP A 336 -3.79 -20.05 13.84
C ASP A 336 -3.19 -18.63 13.86
N PHE A 337 -3.02 -18.00 12.70
CA PHE A 337 -2.54 -16.61 12.62
C PHE A 337 -3.71 -15.63 12.79
N ARG A 338 -4.80 -15.78 12.06
CA ARG A 338 -5.94 -14.84 12.06
C ARG A 338 -6.66 -14.74 13.41
N THR A 339 -6.72 -15.84 14.17
CA THR A 339 -7.33 -15.84 15.51
C THR A 339 -6.56 -14.99 16.53
N LYS A 340 -5.30 -14.67 16.26
CA LYS A 340 -4.50 -13.77 17.09
C LYS A 340 -4.73 -12.29 16.75
N THR A 341 -5.30 -11.98 15.56
CA THR A 341 -5.51 -10.58 15.15
C THR A 341 -6.63 -9.95 15.98
N LEU A 342 -6.42 -8.69 16.34
CA LEU A 342 -7.34 -7.93 17.18
C LEU A 342 -8.21 -7.02 16.31
N PRO A 343 -9.48 -6.81 16.67
CA PRO A 343 -10.30 -5.81 16.00
C PRO A 343 -9.72 -4.40 16.21
N LEU A 344 -9.73 -3.58 15.17
CA LEU A 344 -9.24 -2.20 15.25
C LEU A 344 -10.23 -1.34 16.08
N ARG A 345 -9.93 -1.25 17.39
CA ARG A 345 -10.62 -0.40 18.35
C ARG A 345 -9.63 0.61 18.92
N PHE A 346 -9.98 1.87 18.88
CA PHE A 346 -9.07 2.97 19.16
C PHE A 346 -9.40 3.64 20.49
N ALA A 347 -8.37 3.90 21.29
CA ALA A 347 -8.47 4.63 22.54
C ALA A 347 -8.30 6.14 22.29
N ASP A 348 -7.27 6.53 21.53
CA ASP A 348 -6.97 7.95 21.36
C ASP A 348 -6.39 8.31 19.99
N VAL A 349 -6.38 9.63 19.71
CA VAL A 349 -5.83 10.24 18.48
C VAL A 349 -4.77 11.25 18.88
N HIS A 350 -3.57 11.10 18.33
CA HIS A 350 -2.40 11.94 18.59
C HIS A 350 -1.95 12.64 17.30
N ILE A 351 -1.46 13.88 17.42
CA ILE A 351 -0.93 14.67 16.30
C ILE A 351 0.47 15.15 16.67
N PRO A 352 1.49 14.30 16.52
CA PRO A 352 2.87 14.65 16.84
C PRO A 352 3.49 15.55 15.75
N GLY A 353 4.42 16.42 16.15
CA GLY A 353 5.37 17.10 15.25
C GLY A 353 4.75 17.97 14.16
N SER A 354 3.52 18.46 14.33
CA SER A 354 2.83 19.28 13.35
C SER A 354 2.97 20.79 13.63
N ASN A 355 2.91 21.61 12.56
CA ASN A 355 2.85 23.08 12.67
C ASN A 355 1.41 23.56 12.98
N LEU A 356 0.61 22.71 13.62
CA LEU A 356 -0.75 23.00 14.06
C LEU A 356 -0.75 23.63 15.44
N ASN A 357 -1.55 24.68 15.65
CA ASN A 357 -1.84 25.19 16.98
C ASN A 357 -2.84 24.30 17.72
N ASP A 358 -3.04 24.54 19.02
CA ASP A 358 -3.88 23.68 19.84
C ASP A 358 -5.35 23.67 19.40
N SER A 359 -5.89 24.79 18.96
CA SER A 359 -7.27 24.87 18.44
C SER A 359 -7.45 24.04 17.15
N GLU A 360 -6.45 24.02 16.29
CA GLU A 360 -6.46 23.21 15.07
C GLU A 360 -6.36 21.72 15.37
N LYS A 361 -5.49 21.35 16.33
CA LYS A 361 -5.38 19.96 16.79
C LYS A 361 -6.69 19.50 17.42
N GLU A 362 -7.26 20.32 18.31
CA GLU A 362 -8.55 20.04 18.95
C GLU A 362 -9.66 19.79 17.92
N PHE A 363 -9.76 20.65 16.89
CA PHE A 363 -10.71 20.47 15.80
C PHE A 363 -10.55 19.11 15.10
N ILE A 364 -9.30 18.73 14.76
CA ILE A 364 -9.03 17.47 14.07
C ILE A 364 -9.34 16.27 14.97
N ILE A 365 -8.86 16.28 16.21
CA ILE A 365 -9.06 15.19 17.15
C ILE A 365 -10.56 14.98 17.41
N ASN A 366 -11.30 16.05 17.68
CA ASN A 366 -12.74 15.97 17.90
C ASN A 366 -13.49 15.49 16.66
N THR A 367 -13.09 15.92 15.47
CA THR A 367 -13.69 15.48 14.22
C THR A 367 -13.42 14.00 13.96
N VAL A 368 -12.18 13.53 14.17
CA VAL A 368 -11.79 12.13 13.97
C VAL A 368 -12.44 11.22 15.00
N LYS A 369 -12.43 11.58 16.27
CA LYS A 369 -13.12 10.83 17.34
C LYS A 369 -14.65 10.95 17.25
N ASN A 370 -15.16 11.78 16.35
CA ASN A 370 -16.58 12.10 16.25
C ASN A 370 -17.18 12.60 17.58
N ASN A 371 -16.40 13.39 18.34
CA ASN A 371 -16.68 13.85 19.71
C ASN A 371 -16.94 12.73 20.72
N SER A 372 -16.49 11.49 20.46
CA SER A 372 -16.57 10.42 21.43
C SER A 372 -15.43 10.55 22.45
N SER A 373 -15.77 10.45 23.72
CA SER A 373 -14.80 10.28 24.82
C SER A 373 -14.44 8.81 25.04
N GLU A 374 -15.17 7.89 24.38
CA GLU A 374 -15.06 6.45 24.53
C GLU A 374 -14.22 5.83 23.41
N VAL A 375 -13.94 4.53 23.58
CA VAL A 375 -13.32 3.70 22.55
C VAL A 375 -14.16 3.71 21.27
N PHE A 376 -13.53 3.98 20.12
CA PHE A 376 -14.19 4.04 18.83
C PHE A 376 -13.62 3.00 17.86
N ASN A 377 -14.39 2.63 16.84
CA ASN A 377 -14.02 1.61 15.87
C ASN A 377 -13.46 2.22 14.58
N PHE A 378 -13.02 1.34 13.64
CA PHE A 378 -12.44 1.78 12.38
C PHE A 378 -13.42 2.55 11.49
N GLU A 379 -14.70 2.20 11.50
CA GLU A 379 -15.74 2.93 10.75
C GLU A 379 -15.90 4.38 11.24
N GLN A 380 -15.82 4.58 12.54
CA GLN A 380 -15.87 5.92 13.14
C GLN A 380 -14.61 6.72 12.79
N LEU A 381 -13.42 6.08 12.87
CA LEU A 381 -12.16 6.66 12.41
C LEU A 381 -12.26 7.09 10.94
N LYS A 382 -12.72 6.21 10.06
CA LYS A 382 -12.85 6.45 8.63
C LYS A 382 -13.76 7.64 8.32
N ARG A 383 -14.92 7.72 8.97
CA ARG A 383 -15.84 8.85 8.83
C ARG A 383 -15.22 10.16 9.27
N GLY A 384 -14.57 10.16 10.43
CA GLY A 384 -13.90 11.36 10.96
C GLY A 384 -12.72 11.78 10.10
N PHE A 385 -11.92 10.83 9.64
CA PHE A 385 -10.80 11.06 8.73
C PHE A 385 -11.24 11.72 7.42
N TYR A 386 -12.25 11.16 6.75
CA TYR A 386 -12.77 11.76 5.51
C TYR A 386 -13.40 13.14 5.72
N ARG A 387 -14.01 13.39 6.89
CA ARG A 387 -14.49 14.73 7.24
C ARG A 387 -13.34 15.74 7.33
N VAL A 388 -12.25 15.38 8.01
CA VAL A 388 -11.06 16.26 8.09
C VAL A 388 -10.50 16.54 6.70
N VAL A 389 -10.38 15.53 5.84
CA VAL A 389 -9.90 15.68 4.46
C VAL A 389 -10.83 16.60 3.66
N ALA A 390 -12.15 16.42 3.79
CA ALA A 390 -13.15 17.21 3.07
C ALA A 390 -13.13 18.69 3.43
N THR A 391 -12.60 19.09 4.60
CA THR A 391 -12.47 20.51 4.96
C THR A 391 -11.49 21.28 4.10
N GLU A 392 -10.61 20.58 3.36
CA GLU A 392 -9.51 21.16 2.56
C GLU A 392 -8.50 22.01 3.36
N ASN A 393 -8.60 22.03 4.69
CA ASN A 393 -7.61 22.70 5.54
C ASN A 393 -6.30 21.91 5.67
N VAL A 394 -6.37 20.61 5.34
CA VAL A 394 -5.26 19.67 5.46
C VAL A 394 -4.79 19.24 4.08
N GLY A 395 -3.52 19.51 3.79
CA GLY A 395 -2.89 19.16 2.50
C GLY A 395 -2.29 17.77 2.45
N SER A 396 -1.99 17.20 3.61
CA SER A 396 -1.70 15.78 3.77
C SER A 396 -2.03 15.33 5.18
N ILE A 397 -2.55 14.14 5.27
CA ILE A 397 -2.79 13.43 6.51
C ILE A 397 -2.44 11.96 6.27
N TYR A 398 -1.54 11.43 7.08
CA TYR A 398 -1.15 10.02 7.02
C TYR A 398 -1.38 9.41 8.42
N PRO A 399 -2.25 8.40 8.54
CA PRO A 399 -2.51 7.74 9.80
C PRO A 399 -1.43 6.69 10.08
N ASP A 400 -0.91 6.66 11.31
CA ASP A 400 -0.10 5.58 11.83
C ASP A 400 -0.87 4.95 13.00
N ILE A 401 -0.98 3.61 13.03
CA ILE A 401 -1.80 2.89 13.99
C ILE A 401 -0.88 2.01 14.83
N LYS A 402 -0.89 2.20 16.15
CA LYS A 402 -0.03 1.47 17.07
C LYS A 402 -0.83 0.80 18.19
N ILE A 403 -0.49 -0.46 18.46
CA ILE A 403 -1.11 -1.21 19.55
C ILE A 403 -0.60 -0.72 20.92
N ARG A 404 -1.52 -0.67 21.87
CA ARG A 404 -1.28 -0.40 23.29
C ARG A 404 -1.17 -1.70 24.09
N LYS A 405 -0.73 -1.58 25.34
CA LYS A 405 -0.64 -2.72 26.27
C LYS A 405 -2.00 -3.33 26.65
N ASP A 406 -3.06 -2.54 26.57
CA ASP A 406 -4.46 -2.93 26.84
C ASP A 406 -5.18 -3.53 25.63
N SER A 407 -4.45 -3.88 24.57
CA SER A 407 -4.98 -4.44 23.31
C SER A 407 -5.87 -3.49 22.50
N LEU A 408 -5.95 -2.22 22.88
CA LEU A 408 -6.50 -1.15 22.05
C LEU A 408 -5.42 -0.57 21.15
N PHE A 409 -5.83 0.29 20.23
CA PHE A 409 -4.91 0.99 19.34
C PHE A 409 -5.00 2.50 19.57
N ASP A 410 -3.89 3.18 19.32
CA ASP A 410 -3.83 4.64 19.17
C ASP A 410 -3.58 5.00 17.70
N VAL A 411 -4.17 6.13 17.29
CA VAL A 411 -3.96 6.69 15.96
C VAL A 411 -3.06 7.92 16.06
N TYR A 412 -1.96 7.90 15.32
CA TYR A 412 -1.03 9.03 15.20
C TYR A 412 -1.18 9.64 13.81
N LEU A 413 -1.65 10.88 13.74
CA LEU A 413 -1.88 11.57 12.48
C LEU A 413 -0.69 12.47 12.14
N GLN A 414 0.03 12.13 11.08
CA GLN A 414 1.05 13.00 10.50
C GLN A 414 0.36 13.98 9.56
N ILE A 415 0.31 15.27 9.96
CA ILE A 415 -0.50 16.26 9.26
C ILE A 415 0.36 17.41 8.74
N LYS A 416 0.08 17.83 7.52
CA LYS A 416 0.57 19.07 6.92
C LYS A 416 -0.60 19.91 6.49
N LYS A 417 -0.62 21.20 6.92
CA LYS A 417 -1.67 22.15 6.50
C LYS A 417 -1.61 22.44 5.01
N ASN A 418 -2.75 22.76 4.45
CA ASN A 418 -2.82 23.46 3.18
C ASN A 418 -2.36 24.92 3.31
N ALA A 419 -1.95 25.49 2.20
CA ALA A 419 -1.74 26.93 2.12
C ALA A 419 -3.09 27.66 2.35
N PRO A 420 -3.07 28.79 3.08
CA PRO A 420 -4.32 29.48 3.40
C PRO A 420 -4.94 30.17 2.18
N MET A 421 -4.15 30.48 1.16
CA MET A 421 -4.61 31.19 -0.04
C MET A 421 -4.51 30.32 -1.28
N ARG A 422 -5.48 30.42 -2.18
CA ARG A 422 -5.50 29.79 -3.49
C ARG A 422 -5.94 30.80 -4.55
N LEU A 423 -5.21 30.86 -5.63
CA LEU A 423 -5.56 31.56 -6.86
C LEU A 423 -5.92 30.52 -7.92
N SER A 424 -7.01 30.73 -8.62
CA SER A 424 -7.51 29.82 -9.65
C SER A 424 -7.75 30.60 -10.94
N ILE A 425 -7.30 30.01 -12.04
CA ILE A 425 -7.58 30.53 -13.40
C ILE A 425 -8.20 29.41 -14.22
N GLY A 426 -9.05 29.78 -15.12
CA GLY A 426 -9.74 28.83 -15.98
C GLY A 426 -10.61 29.51 -17.01
N GLY A 427 -11.57 28.77 -17.51
CA GLY A 427 -12.50 29.26 -18.49
C GLY A 427 -13.02 28.18 -19.40
N ASN A 428 -13.79 28.55 -20.38
CA ASN A 428 -14.27 27.69 -21.44
C ASN A 428 -13.95 28.34 -22.79
N ILE A 429 -13.24 27.62 -23.64
CA ILE A 429 -12.95 28.05 -25.00
C ILE A 429 -13.72 27.13 -25.93
N SER A 430 -14.62 27.71 -26.72
CA SER A 430 -15.45 26.98 -27.66
C SER A 430 -15.35 27.62 -29.05
N SER A 431 -15.56 26.83 -30.10
CA SER A 431 -15.75 27.33 -31.46
C SER A 431 -17.03 28.16 -31.61
N SER A 432 -17.95 28.05 -30.67
CA SER A 432 -19.09 28.93 -30.51
C SER A 432 -18.69 30.21 -29.80
N SER A 433 -19.55 31.23 -29.84
CA SER A 433 -19.33 32.53 -29.18
C SER A 433 -19.41 32.49 -27.64
N LEU A 434 -19.52 31.30 -27.03
CA LEU A 434 -19.65 31.06 -25.57
C LEU A 434 -18.27 30.94 -24.88
N ASN A 435 -17.37 31.84 -25.17
CA ASN A 435 -16.08 31.88 -24.51
C ASN A 435 -16.16 32.61 -23.17
N GLN A 436 -15.59 32.03 -22.13
CA GLN A 436 -15.60 32.56 -20.77
C GLN A 436 -14.23 32.43 -20.12
N GLY A 437 -13.73 33.49 -19.55
CA GLY A 437 -12.57 33.49 -18.65
C GLY A 437 -13.05 33.42 -17.20
N TYR A 438 -12.28 32.73 -16.36
CA TYR A 438 -12.51 32.58 -14.93
C TYR A 438 -11.28 32.96 -14.13
N LEU A 439 -11.48 33.74 -13.07
CA LEU A 439 -10.47 34.07 -12.07
C LEU A 439 -11.10 33.88 -10.68
N GLY A 440 -10.49 33.02 -9.87
CA GLY A 440 -10.92 32.73 -8.50
C GLY A 440 -9.84 33.05 -7.47
N PHE A 441 -10.26 33.59 -6.35
CA PHE A 441 -9.44 33.76 -5.16
C PHE A 441 -10.14 33.12 -3.97
N GLN A 442 -9.40 32.34 -3.16
CA GLN A 442 -9.90 31.74 -1.96
C GLN A 442 -8.92 31.96 -0.81
N TYR A 443 -9.45 32.29 0.36
CA TYR A 443 -8.73 32.34 1.63
C TYR A 443 -9.39 31.44 2.66
N ASN A 444 -8.62 30.51 3.23
CA ASN A 444 -9.05 29.60 4.28
C ASN A 444 -8.34 29.92 5.59
N ARG A 445 -9.08 30.15 6.66
CA ARG A 445 -8.53 30.23 8.00
C ARG A 445 -8.86 28.98 8.78
N PHE A 446 -7.84 28.16 9.03
CA PHE A 446 -7.98 26.98 9.84
C PHE A 446 -7.93 27.34 11.34
N SER A 447 -8.96 26.94 12.09
CA SER A 447 -9.11 27.17 13.52
C SER A 447 -10.11 26.15 14.09
N LYS A 448 -10.49 26.27 15.37
CA LYS A 448 -11.57 25.46 15.98
C LYS A 448 -12.90 25.55 15.20
N ASN A 449 -13.21 26.74 14.69
CA ASN A 449 -14.31 26.99 13.78
C ASN A 449 -13.73 27.55 12.47
N PRO A 450 -13.36 26.69 11.52
CA PRO A 450 -12.73 27.13 10.26
C PRO A 450 -13.66 28.02 9.47
N TRP A 451 -13.11 28.99 8.77
CA TRP A 451 -13.88 29.79 7.82
C TRP A 451 -13.16 29.96 6.49
N ARG A 452 -13.95 30.17 5.45
CA ARG A 452 -13.53 30.34 4.06
C ARG A 452 -14.16 31.59 3.48
N ALA A 453 -13.36 32.40 2.84
CA ALA A 453 -13.82 33.46 1.97
C ALA A 453 -13.37 33.16 0.53
N SER A 454 -14.26 33.32 -0.44
CA SER A 454 -13.91 33.24 -1.85
C SER A 454 -14.50 34.41 -2.65
N ALA A 455 -13.80 34.75 -3.73
CA ALA A 455 -14.21 35.73 -4.73
C ALA A 455 -13.91 35.12 -6.11
N ASP A 456 -14.95 34.95 -6.91
CA ASP A 456 -14.88 34.35 -8.23
C ASP A 456 -15.39 35.33 -9.28
N VAL A 457 -14.62 35.59 -10.30
CA VAL A 457 -14.95 36.49 -11.42
C VAL A 457 -15.05 35.66 -12.69
N ASN A 458 -16.14 35.76 -13.36
CA ASN A 458 -16.37 35.22 -14.69
C ASN A 458 -16.45 36.35 -15.69
N ILE A 459 -15.72 36.25 -16.80
CA ILE A 459 -15.72 37.27 -17.85
C ILE A 459 -15.98 36.57 -19.18
N GLY A 460 -17.10 36.85 -19.77
CA GLY A 460 -17.52 36.28 -21.05
C GLY A 460 -18.28 37.27 -21.91
N ARG A 461 -18.43 36.92 -23.20
CA ARG A 461 -19.09 37.78 -24.15
C ARG A 461 -20.57 38.06 -23.81
N PHE A 462 -21.26 37.07 -23.25
CA PHE A 462 -22.71 37.16 -22.94
C PHE A 462 -23.00 37.23 -21.44
N TYR A 463 -22.02 36.90 -20.61
CA TYR A 463 -22.15 36.89 -19.16
C TYR A 463 -20.84 37.29 -18.51
N SER A 464 -20.91 38.26 -17.65
CA SER A 464 -19.86 38.61 -16.72
C SER A 464 -20.47 38.66 -15.33
N GLY A 465 -19.79 38.05 -14.35
CA GLY A 465 -20.37 37.99 -13.01
C GLY A 465 -19.29 37.92 -11.93
N LEU A 466 -19.66 38.39 -10.76
CA LEU A 466 -18.89 38.32 -9.53
C LEU A 466 -19.64 37.46 -8.52
N ASN A 467 -19.01 36.46 -7.96
CA ASN A 467 -19.53 35.68 -6.85
C ASN A 467 -18.61 35.83 -5.64
N LEU A 468 -19.19 36.32 -4.53
CA LEU A 468 -18.52 36.44 -3.25
C LEU A 468 -19.16 35.47 -2.28
N MET A 469 -18.36 34.66 -1.56
CA MET A 469 -18.84 33.70 -0.58
C MET A 469 -18.02 33.81 0.70
N LEU A 470 -18.76 33.85 1.83
CA LEU A 470 -18.17 33.69 3.17
C LEU A 470 -18.86 32.52 3.85
N ARG A 471 -18.08 31.57 4.27
CA ARG A 471 -18.57 30.38 4.99
C ARG A 471 -17.78 30.17 6.27
N GLN A 472 -18.49 29.83 7.35
CA GLN A 472 -17.94 29.43 8.62
C GLN A 472 -18.52 28.08 9.02
N ASP A 473 -17.63 27.10 9.26
CA ASP A 473 -18.00 25.78 9.73
C ASP A 473 -17.94 25.75 11.28
N ILE A 474 -18.96 25.18 11.91
CA ILE A 474 -19.04 25.03 13.37
C ILE A 474 -18.82 23.55 13.69
N GLY A 475 -17.70 23.25 14.39
CA GLY A 475 -17.26 21.90 14.73
C GLY A 475 -18.07 21.18 15.82
N ILE A 476 -19.37 21.53 16.02
CA ILE A 476 -20.25 20.91 17.00
C ILE A 476 -21.20 19.93 16.30
N LYS A 477 -21.61 18.87 16.97
CA LYS A 477 -22.65 17.96 16.45
C LYS A 477 -24.05 18.51 16.74
N PRO A 478 -24.93 18.49 15.73
CA PRO A 478 -24.65 18.21 14.30
C PRO A 478 -23.74 19.25 13.69
N LEU A 479 -23.01 18.89 12.61
CA LEU A 479 -22.17 19.84 11.88
C LEU A 479 -23.05 20.94 11.29
N TRP A 480 -22.86 22.17 11.73
CA TRP A 480 -23.50 23.34 11.21
C TRP A 480 -22.51 24.20 10.43
N PHE A 481 -23.02 24.95 9.47
CA PHE A 481 -22.24 26.01 8.85
C PHE A 481 -23.16 27.23 8.59
N TYR A 482 -22.54 28.37 8.59
CA TYR A 482 -23.15 29.60 8.07
C TYR A 482 -22.49 29.92 6.75
N GLU A 483 -23.29 30.23 5.75
CA GLU A 483 -22.81 30.64 4.44
C GLU A 483 -23.59 31.85 3.98
N ALA A 484 -22.85 32.89 3.58
CA ALA A 484 -23.38 34.07 2.94
C ALA A 484 -22.79 34.16 1.54
N GLN A 485 -23.65 34.27 0.53
CA GLN A 485 -23.26 34.34 -0.86
C GLN A 485 -23.88 35.61 -1.49
N PHE A 486 -23.06 36.32 -2.26
CA PHE A 486 -23.48 37.44 -3.08
C PHE A 486 -23.08 37.18 -4.52
N THR A 487 -24.02 37.28 -5.45
CA THR A 487 -23.80 37.10 -6.89
C THR A 487 -24.30 38.32 -7.63
N ALA A 488 -23.46 38.89 -8.48
CA ALA A 488 -23.79 40.05 -9.30
C ALA A 488 -23.39 39.83 -10.77
#